data_93e69c8453f3ff0240303ff480eacce2
#
_entry.id   93e69c8453f3ff0240303ff480eacce2
#
_cell.length_a   1.000
_cell.length_b   1.000
_cell.length_c   1.000
_cell.angle_alpha   90.00
_cell.angle_beta   90.00
_cell.angle_gamma   90.00
#
_symmetry.space_group_name_H-M   'P 1'
#
loop_
_entity.id
_entity.type
_entity.pdbx_description
1 polymer ?
#
loop_
_entity_poly.entity_id
_entity_poly.type
_entity_poly.pdbx_seq_one_letter_code
_entity_poly.pdbx_strand_id
1 'polypeptide(L)'
;MRRLLIATLSLLLLSCAKRNDTFELKGVIYGAQTDEELMLIYPQLKDGVWYRRTLTTEVVDDKFSFEGELSDLTYATLVFNNMDEVGLFIDAGSMTLEMERERPYDFTLQGVSIKAEFEEYRRWMGDTARKMYESNRNVQDANQRWIEASQRSAPEADSLMREFYNCVYAFRETKMQEVEHMRSFMTAHLDYAIVPYMLYYLAFNDGVSNDEAHALYSQLPQVSRQSALGQLAMQRIELSASKVGGFEGDKSFDFERNGADGQRVRMSEHVPKGGYLLLDFWASWCAPCIEEMPAVRQLYDKYSDRGLNIIGVSSDEDVEAWKKGIEQHGLARYPQVLSREPLAEELFFAEETDIATRYEVTSIPCFILLNDECEVVARWQHFDEQTLKFVESLFE
;
A
#
# COMPACT_ATOMS: atom_id res chain seq x y z
N MET A 1 27.35 -63.41 38.58
CA MET A 1 26.35 -63.24 37.49
C MET A 1 25.88 -61.78 37.50
N ARG A 2 26.49 -60.95 36.66
CA ARG A 2 26.10 -59.53 36.45
C ARG A 2 25.29 -59.48 35.17
N ARG A 3 24.00 -59.10 35.24
CA ARG A 3 23.14 -58.87 34.08
C ARG A 3 23.41 -57.44 33.57
N LEU A 4 23.93 -57.31 32.36
CA LEU A 4 23.97 -56.09 31.62
C LEU A 4 22.58 -55.79 31.08
N LEU A 5 21.99 -54.66 31.48
CA LEU A 5 20.85 -54.05 30.83
C LEU A 5 21.36 -53.21 29.67
N ILE A 6 21.08 -53.62 28.44
CA ILE A 6 21.27 -52.82 27.22
C ILE A 6 20.03 -51.95 27.08
N ALA A 7 20.20 -50.66 27.36
CA ALA A 7 19.17 -49.64 27.01
C ALA A 7 19.31 -49.28 25.53
N THR A 8 18.34 -49.72 24.73
CA THR A 8 18.18 -49.32 23.35
C THR A 8 17.64 -47.88 23.31
N LEU A 9 18.51 -46.93 23.00
CA LEU A 9 18.15 -45.55 22.72
C LEU A 9 17.56 -45.48 21.32
N SER A 10 16.20 -45.42 21.23
CA SER A 10 15.52 -45.18 19.98
C SER A 10 15.73 -43.72 19.60
N LEU A 11 16.63 -43.44 18.67
CA LEU A 11 16.71 -42.16 17.98
C LEU A 11 15.44 -42.00 17.14
N LEU A 12 14.50 -41.21 17.63
CA LEU A 12 13.46 -40.59 16.79
C LEU A 12 14.16 -39.60 15.85
N LEU A 13 14.48 -40.06 14.67
CA LEU A 13 14.77 -39.19 13.52
C LEU A 13 13.51 -38.42 13.23
N LEU A 14 13.38 -37.21 13.79
CA LEU A 14 12.48 -36.19 13.23
C LEU A 14 12.99 -35.92 11.82
N SER A 15 12.38 -36.60 10.86
CA SER A 15 12.45 -36.21 9.45
C SER A 15 11.84 -34.81 9.37
N CYS A 16 12.68 -33.77 9.36
CA CYS A 16 12.30 -32.50 8.77
C CYS A 16 12.01 -32.79 7.30
N ALA A 17 10.74 -33.07 6.97
CA ALA A 17 10.28 -32.95 5.61
C ALA A 17 10.66 -31.53 5.19
N LYS A 18 11.54 -31.36 4.19
CA LYS A 18 11.78 -30.08 3.53
C LYS A 18 10.39 -29.58 3.13
N ARG A 19 9.92 -28.49 3.74
CA ARG A 19 8.77 -27.76 3.23
C ARG A 19 9.10 -27.43 1.77
N ASN A 20 8.21 -27.77 0.86
CA ASN A 20 8.33 -27.28 -0.50
C ASN A 20 8.09 -25.79 -0.44
N ASP A 21 9.14 -24.98 -0.52
CA ASP A 21 9.04 -23.51 -0.51
C ASP A 21 8.72 -22.98 -1.93
N THR A 22 7.96 -23.76 -2.72
CA THR A 22 7.54 -23.43 -4.08
C THR A 22 6.09 -23.78 -4.31
N PHE A 23 5.45 -23.03 -5.20
CA PHE A 23 4.10 -23.33 -5.67
C PHE A 23 4.05 -23.42 -7.19
N GLU A 24 3.04 -24.17 -7.69
CA GLU A 24 2.61 -24.19 -9.08
C GLU A 24 1.10 -23.93 -9.11
N LEU A 25 0.66 -22.87 -9.79
CA LEU A 25 -0.75 -22.56 -10.02
C LEU A 25 -1.05 -22.71 -11.51
N LYS A 26 -1.80 -23.76 -11.87
CA LYS A 26 -2.30 -23.97 -13.23
C LYS A 26 -3.77 -23.63 -13.30
N GLY A 27 -4.23 -23.14 -14.45
CA GLY A 27 -5.64 -22.85 -14.59
C GLY A 27 -6.17 -22.83 -16.00
N VAL A 28 -7.50 -22.74 -16.05
CA VAL A 28 -8.29 -22.56 -17.27
C VAL A 28 -9.19 -21.36 -17.09
N ILE A 29 -9.14 -20.44 -18.07
CA ILE A 29 -10.00 -19.25 -18.11
C ILE A 29 -10.83 -19.36 -19.39
N TYR A 30 -12.04 -19.90 -19.25
CA TYR A 30 -12.94 -20.05 -20.38
C TYR A 30 -13.35 -18.70 -20.96
N GLY A 31 -13.15 -18.54 -22.27
CA GLY A 31 -13.47 -17.30 -22.99
C GLY A 31 -12.43 -16.18 -22.81
N ALA A 32 -11.20 -16.51 -22.39
CA ALA A 32 -10.08 -15.58 -22.42
C ALA A 32 -9.78 -15.12 -23.85
N GLN A 33 -9.22 -13.92 -23.98
CA GLN A 33 -8.73 -13.44 -25.28
C GLN A 33 -7.43 -14.18 -25.63
N THR A 34 -7.17 -14.36 -26.92
CA THR A 34 -5.87 -14.90 -27.36
C THR A 34 -4.77 -13.94 -26.94
N ASP A 35 -3.71 -14.47 -26.35
CA ASP A 35 -2.56 -13.72 -25.85
C ASP A 35 -2.90 -12.74 -24.70
N GLU A 36 -3.95 -13.01 -23.92
CA GLU A 36 -4.26 -12.24 -22.72
C GLU A 36 -3.15 -12.42 -21.68
N GLU A 37 -2.49 -11.32 -21.31
CA GLU A 37 -1.46 -11.33 -20.27
C GLU A 37 -2.11 -11.36 -18.87
N LEU A 38 -1.58 -12.21 -18.02
CA LEU A 38 -1.96 -12.32 -16.62
C LEU A 38 -0.79 -11.97 -15.72
N MET A 39 -1.07 -11.23 -14.65
CA MET A 39 -0.11 -11.01 -13.57
C MET A 39 -0.63 -11.61 -12.28
N LEU A 40 0.23 -12.31 -11.54
CA LEU A 40 -0.04 -12.78 -10.18
C LEU A 40 0.83 -11.98 -9.21
N ILE A 41 0.19 -11.19 -8.36
CA ILE A 41 0.85 -10.31 -7.39
C ILE A 41 0.60 -10.83 -5.99
N TYR A 42 1.67 -11.05 -5.20
CA TYR A 42 1.54 -11.52 -3.82
C TYR A 42 2.66 -10.99 -2.91
N PRO A 43 2.41 -10.85 -1.58
CA PRO A 43 3.43 -10.52 -0.61
C PRO A 43 4.30 -11.72 -0.28
N GLN A 44 5.61 -11.52 -0.19
CA GLN A 44 6.57 -12.52 0.29
C GLN A 44 7.42 -11.94 1.41
N LEU A 45 7.42 -12.60 2.57
CA LEU A 45 8.33 -12.25 3.66
C LEU A 45 9.67 -12.94 3.45
N LYS A 46 10.77 -12.16 3.42
CA LYS A 46 12.12 -12.65 3.32
C LYS A 46 13.04 -11.82 4.21
N ASP A 47 13.79 -12.46 5.11
CA ASP A 47 14.71 -11.79 6.03
C ASP A 47 14.08 -10.66 6.86
N GLY A 48 12.78 -10.80 7.21
CA GLY A 48 12.03 -9.80 7.96
C GLY A 48 11.48 -8.64 7.13
N VAL A 49 11.65 -8.66 5.81
CA VAL A 49 11.17 -7.63 4.88
C VAL A 49 10.07 -8.20 3.98
N TRP A 50 9.01 -7.45 3.77
CA TRP A 50 7.91 -7.78 2.87
C TRP A 50 8.21 -7.28 1.46
N TYR A 51 8.31 -8.21 0.50
CA TYR A 51 8.49 -7.94 -0.92
C TYR A 51 7.19 -8.13 -1.69
N ARG A 52 6.95 -7.30 -2.69
CA ARG A 52 5.92 -7.50 -3.72
C ARG A 52 6.50 -8.44 -4.77
N ARG A 53 5.87 -9.59 -4.96
CA ARG A 53 6.20 -10.51 -6.06
C ARG A 53 5.19 -10.35 -7.17
N THR A 54 5.68 -10.16 -8.38
CA THR A 54 4.86 -10.12 -9.59
C THR A 54 5.37 -11.17 -10.55
N LEU A 55 4.50 -12.10 -10.92
CA LEU A 55 4.75 -13.10 -11.94
C LEU A 55 3.84 -12.80 -13.12
N THR A 56 4.34 -12.96 -14.33
CA THR A 56 3.57 -12.75 -15.56
C THR A 56 3.50 -14.04 -16.37
N THR A 57 2.38 -14.27 -17.06
CA THR A 57 2.18 -15.37 -18.01
C THR A 57 1.14 -14.95 -19.04
N GLU A 58 1.11 -15.65 -20.16
CA GLU A 58 0.09 -15.48 -21.21
C GLU A 58 -0.91 -16.63 -21.16
N VAL A 59 -2.17 -16.35 -21.53
CA VAL A 59 -3.19 -17.38 -21.72
C VAL A 59 -3.08 -17.96 -23.11
N VAL A 60 -2.86 -19.26 -23.19
CA VAL A 60 -2.77 -20.01 -24.45
C VAL A 60 -3.79 -21.18 -24.44
N ASP A 61 -4.70 -21.21 -25.39
CA ASP A 61 -5.79 -22.20 -25.44
C ASP A 61 -6.57 -22.28 -24.13
N ASP A 62 -7.01 -21.12 -23.61
CA ASP A 62 -7.68 -20.92 -22.32
C ASP A 62 -6.84 -21.31 -21.08
N LYS A 63 -5.58 -21.69 -21.22
CA LYS A 63 -4.74 -22.20 -20.12
C LYS A 63 -3.62 -21.25 -19.75
N PHE A 64 -3.25 -21.26 -18.48
CA PHE A 64 -2.11 -20.53 -17.93
C PHE A 64 -1.39 -21.33 -16.84
N SER A 65 -0.17 -20.91 -16.52
CA SER A 65 0.59 -21.47 -15.39
C SER A 65 1.48 -20.41 -14.77
N PHE A 66 1.52 -20.37 -13.43
CA PHE A 66 2.51 -19.63 -12.64
C PHE A 66 3.31 -20.61 -11.80
N GLU A 67 4.60 -20.35 -11.67
CA GLU A 67 5.50 -21.04 -10.75
C GLU A 67 6.27 -20.00 -9.95
N GLY A 68 6.40 -20.22 -8.64
CA GLY A 68 7.10 -19.28 -7.78
C GLY A 68 7.52 -19.85 -6.44
N GLU A 69 8.21 -19.04 -5.66
CA GLU A 69 8.63 -19.36 -4.29
C GLU A 69 7.56 -18.90 -3.30
N LEU A 70 7.17 -19.79 -2.39
CA LEU A 70 6.19 -19.50 -1.35
C LEU A 70 6.40 -20.45 -0.18
N SER A 71 6.65 -19.91 1.00
CA SER A 71 6.91 -20.70 2.22
C SER A 71 5.67 -20.94 3.09
N ASP A 72 4.60 -20.17 2.90
CA ASP A 72 3.38 -20.24 3.72
C ASP A 72 2.18 -19.73 2.92
N LEU A 73 0.97 -20.06 3.42
CA LEU A 73 -0.29 -19.55 2.87
C LEU A 73 -0.23 -18.02 2.76
N THR A 74 -0.58 -17.50 1.58
CA THR A 74 -0.68 -16.06 1.36
C THR A 74 -1.87 -15.70 0.47
N TYR A 75 -2.25 -14.42 0.49
CA TYR A 75 -3.23 -13.87 -0.43
C TYR A 75 -2.53 -13.31 -1.67
N ALA A 76 -3.07 -13.59 -2.83
CA ALA A 76 -2.56 -13.11 -4.10
C ALA A 76 -3.67 -12.42 -4.90
N THR A 77 -3.29 -11.47 -5.73
CA THR A 77 -4.17 -10.82 -6.70
C THR A 77 -3.79 -11.27 -8.09
N LEU A 78 -4.74 -11.88 -8.80
CA LEU A 78 -4.64 -12.18 -10.21
C LEU A 78 -5.18 -10.98 -11.00
N VAL A 79 -4.34 -10.36 -11.82
CA VAL A 79 -4.65 -9.15 -12.59
C VAL A 79 -4.67 -9.51 -14.07
N PHE A 80 -5.71 -9.06 -14.77
CA PHE A 80 -5.87 -9.21 -16.22
C PHE A 80 -5.37 -7.94 -16.94
N ASN A 81 -5.06 -8.04 -18.21
CA ASN A 81 -4.54 -6.92 -19.01
C ASN A 81 -5.48 -5.68 -19.07
N ASN A 82 -6.78 -5.86 -18.81
CA ASN A 82 -7.75 -4.75 -18.66
C ASN A 82 -7.86 -4.20 -17.24
N MET A 83 -6.93 -4.55 -16.33
CA MET A 83 -6.90 -4.16 -14.92
C MET A 83 -8.05 -4.73 -14.07
N ASP A 84 -8.80 -5.72 -14.56
CA ASP A 84 -9.68 -6.52 -13.69
C ASP A 84 -8.83 -7.32 -12.70
N GLU A 85 -9.27 -7.41 -11.46
CA GLU A 85 -8.55 -8.07 -10.38
C GLU A 85 -9.40 -9.14 -9.70
N VAL A 86 -8.76 -10.28 -9.39
CA VAL A 86 -9.35 -11.38 -8.63
C VAL A 86 -8.45 -11.77 -7.48
N GLY A 87 -8.99 -11.69 -6.26
CA GLY A 87 -8.30 -12.14 -5.08
C GLY A 87 -8.44 -13.64 -4.84
N LEU A 88 -7.33 -14.30 -4.55
CA LEU A 88 -7.28 -15.72 -4.23
C LEU A 88 -6.21 -16.02 -3.19
N PHE A 89 -6.34 -17.17 -2.52
CA PHE A 89 -5.27 -17.65 -1.65
C PHE A 89 -4.38 -18.62 -2.41
N ILE A 90 -3.07 -18.50 -2.25
CA ILE A 90 -2.09 -19.44 -2.78
C ILE A 90 -1.31 -20.08 -1.63
N ASP A 91 -0.92 -21.33 -1.82
CA ASP A 91 -0.21 -22.15 -0.83
C ASP A 91 0.95 -22.90 -1.50
N ALA A 92 1.89 -23.38 -0.70
CA ALA A 92 2.98 -24.21 -1.22
C ALA A 92 2.45 -25.51 -1.83
N GLY A 93 2.96 -25.89 -3.01
CA GLY A 93 2.54 -27.09 -3.73
C GLY A 93 1.79 -26.79 -5.02
N SER A 94 0.97 -27.74 -5.49
CA SER A 94 0.26 -27.61 -6.78
C SER A 94 -1.20 -27.24 -6.56
N MET A 95 -1.64 -26.21 -7.27
CA MET A 95 -3.01 -25.69 -7.23
C MET A 95 -3.60 -25.65 -8.64
N THR A 96 -4.94 -25.73 -8.71
CA THR A 96 -5.68 -25.53 -9.95
C THR A 96 -6.77 -24.49 -9.78
N LEU A 97 -6.90 -23.60 -10.80
CA LEU A 97 -7.90 -22.54 -10.86
C LEU A 97 -8.73 -22.68 -12.14
N GLU A 98 -10.05 -22.68 -11.99
CA GLU A 98 -10.98 -22.68 -13.14
C GLU A 98 -11.95 -21.52 -13.00
N MET A 99 -12.12 -20.70 -14.04
CA MET A 99 -13.03 -19.55 -14.05
C MET A 99 -13.54 -19.24 -15.47
N GLU A 100 -14.62 -18.45 -15.53
CA GLU A 100 -15.08 -17.81 -16.76
C GLU A 100 -14.57 -16.36 -16.81
N ARG A 101 -14.04 -15.91 -17.94
CA ARG A 101 -13.49 -14.56 -18.11
C ARG A 101 -14.50 -13.44 -17.84
N GLU A 102 -15.77 -13.68 -18.18
CA GLU A 102 -16.85 -12.72 -17.95
C GLU A 102 -17.33 -12.66 -16.48
N ARG A 103 -17.04 -13.70 -15.70
CA ARG A 103 -17.41 -13.82 -14.29
C ARG A 103 -16.23 -14.22 -13.41
N PRO A 104 -15.13 -13.45 -13.40
CA PRO A 104 -13.91 -13.86 -12.74
C PRO A 104 -14.03 -13.94 -11.21
N TYR A 105 -15.07 -13.36 -10.62
CA TYR A 105 -15.43 -13.48 -9.21
C TYR A 105 -16.00 -14.87 -8.83
N ASP A 106 -16.42 -15.67 -9.82
CA ASP A 106 -16.99 -17.01 -9.64
C ASP A 106 -16.04 -18.07 -10.19
N PHE A 107 -15.11 -18.52 -9.35
CA PHE A 107 -14.07 -19.46 -9.73
C PHE A 107 -14.01 -20.67 -8.78
N THR A 108 -13.38 -21.75 -9.24
CA THR A 108 -13.04 -22.92 -8.44
C THR A 108 -11.54 -22.97 -8.21
N LEU A 109 -11.11 -23.02 -6.95
CA LEU A 109 -9.70 -23.15 -6.55
C LEU A 109 -9.50 -24.46 -5.78
N GLN A 110 -8.52 -25.27 -6.20
CA GLN A 110 -8.17 -26.53 -5.54
C GLN A 110 -6.69 -26.57 -5.20
N GLY A 111 -6.31 -27.43 -4.26
CA GLY A 111 -4.93 -27.61 -3.83
C GLY A 111 -4.47 -26.69 -2.72
N VAL A 112 -5.32 -25.74 -2.26
CA VAL A 112 -5.03 -24.90 -1.09
C VAL A 112 -5.43 -25.63 0.20
N SER A 113 -4.64 -25.47 1.26
CA SER A 113 -4.88 -26.07 2.58
C SER A 113 -6.18 -25.60 3.23
N ILE A 114 -6.59 -24.37 2.94
CA ILE A 114 -7.76 -23.70 3.53
C ILE A 114 -9.02 -23.79 2.66
N LYS A 115 -9.12 -24.76 1.76
CA LYS A 115 -10.23 -24.87 0.80
C LYS A 115 -11.60 -24.76 1.46
N ALA A 116 -11.82 -25.49 2.57
CA ALA A 116 -13.12 -25.50 3.25
C ALA A 116 -13.48 -24.15 3.86
N GLU A 117 -12.52 -23.47 4.53
CA GLU A 117 -12.69 -22.14 5.11
C GLU A 117 -12.99 -21.11 4.02
N PHE A 118 -12.23 -21.16 2.91
CA PHE A 118 -12.40 -20.25 1.80
C PHE A 118 -13.73 -20.42 1.08
N GLU A 119 -14.20 -21.65 0.87
CA GLU A 119 -15.53 -21.91 0.32
C GLU A 119 -16.65 -21.46 1.26
N GLU A 120 -16.47 -21.58 2.57
CA GLU A 120 -17.43 -21.06 3.57
C GLU A 120 -17.46 -19.54 3.57
N TYR A 121 -16.31 -18.88 3.56
CA TYR A 121 -16.20 -17.43 3.40
C TYR A 121 -16.91 -16.94 2.14
N ARG A 122 -16.66 -17.58 0.99
CA ARG A 122 -17.31 -17.20 -0.27
C ARG A 122 -18.84 -17.34 -0.21
N ARG A 123 -19.35 -18.40 0.42
CA ARG A 123 -20.80 -18.56 0.64
C ARG A 123 -21.36 -17.47 1.57
N TRP A 124 -20.60 -17.09 2.60
CA TRP A 124 -20.97 -15.99 3.51
C TRP A 124 -21.06 -14.66 2.78
N MET A 125 -20.08 -14.36 1.96
CA MET A 125 -20.04 -13.14 1.13
C MET A 125 -21.19 -13.10 0.10
N GLY A 126 -21.71 -14.24 -0.32
CA GLY A 126 -22.84 -14.33 -1.26
C GLY A 126 -22.60 -13.52 -2.53
N ASP A 127 -23.52 -12.58 -2.85
CA ASP A 127 -23.45 -11.72 -4.04
C ASP A 127 -22.44 -10.58 -3.95
N THR A 128 -21.78 -10.41 -2.80
CA THR A 128 -20.92 -9.22 -2.57
C THR A 128 -19.75 -9.17 -3.53
N ALA A 129 -19.09 -10.29 -3.80
CA ALA A 129 -17.97 -10.36 -4.75
C ALA A 129 -18.41 -9.93 -6.18
N ARG A 130 -19.58 -10.40 -6.63
CA ARG A 130 -20.16 -10.00 -7.92
C ARG A 130 -20.45 -8.49 -7.94
N LYS A 131 -21.12 -7.97 -6.91
CA LYS A 131 -21.45 -6.53 -6.83
C LYS A 131 -20.20 -5.65 -6.81
N MET A 132 -19.16 -6.07 -6.09
CA MET A 132 -17.87 -5.37 -6.08
C MET A 132 -17.25 -5.32 -7.46
N TYR A 133 -17.19 -6.45 -8.16
CA TYR A 133 -16.67 -6.53 -9.53
C TYR A 133 -17.47 -5.64 -10.50
N GLU A 134 -18.81 -5.78 -10.52
CA GLU A 134 -19.69 -4.97 -11.39
C GLU A 134 -19.58 -3.48 -11.11
N SER A 135 -19.56 -3.07 -9.84
CA SER A 135 -19.45 -1.66 -9.47
C SER A 135 -18.09 -1.07 -9.80
N ASN A 136 -17.00 -1.83 -9.64
CA ASN A 136 -15.67 -1.40 -10.06
C ASN A 136 -15.59 -1.20 -11.59
N ARG A 137 -16.13 -2.14 -12.38
CA ARG A 137 -16.21 -1.99 -13.84
C ARG A 137 -17.02 -0.75 -14.26
N ASN A 138 -18.15 -0.48 -13.59
CA ASN A 138 -18.93 0.72 -13.86
C ASN A 138 -18.12 2.00 -13.62
N VAL A 139 -17.29 2.04 -12.58
CA VAL A 139 -16.39 3.18 -12.32
C VAL A 139 -15.36 3.32 -13.44
N GLN A 140 -14.71 2.22 -13.86
CA GLN A 140 -13.71 2.24 -14.93
C GLN A 140 -14.31 2.68 -16.27
N ASP A 141 -15.46 2.12 -16.66
CA ASP A 141 -16.15 2.47 -17.91
C ASP A 141 -16.63 3.94 -17.92
N ALA A 142 -17.16 4.42 -16.80
CA ALA A 142 -17.58 5.81 -16.68
C ALA A 142 -16.40 6.79 -16.73
N ASN A 143 -15.29 6.43 -16.08
CA ASN A 143 -14.04 7.20 -16.10
C ASN A 143 -13.48 7.29 -17.52
N GLN A 144 -13.39 6.17 -18.23
CA GLN A 144 -12.89 6.13 -19.60
C GLN A 144 -13.70 7.03 -20.53
N ARG A 145 -15.04 6.93 -20.48
CA ARG A 145 -15.95 7.78 -21.28
C ARG A 145 -15.80 9.27 -20.96
N TRP A 146 -15.64 9.61 -19.67
CA TRP A 146 -15.41 11.00 -19.25
C TRP A 146 -14.05 11.52 -19.75
N ILE A 147 -12.96 10.76 -19.61
CA ILE A 147 -11.63 11.14 -20.09
C ILE A 147 -11.66 11.41 -21.61
N GLU A 148 -12.24 10.50 -22.40
CA GLU A 148 -12.33 10.63 -23.84
C GLU A 148 -13.16 11.86 -24.28
N ALA A 149 -14.26 12.15 -23.60
CA ALA A 149 -15.06 13.33 -23.86
C ALA A 149 -14.32 14.63 -23.48
N SER A 150 -13.62 14.63 -22.34
CA SER A 150 -12.85 15.78 -21.86
C SER A 150 -11.68 16.12 -22.81
N GLN A 151 -10.96 15.12 -23.29
CA GLN A 151 -9.85 15.32 -24.26
C GLN A 151 -10.32 15.93 -25.58
N ARG A 152 -11.56 15.65 -25.99
CA ARG A 152 -12.18 16.22 -27.22
C ARG A 152 -12.92 17.52 -26.95
N SER A 153 -12.95 18.03 -25.71
CA SER A 153 -13.78 19.17 -25.28
C SER A 153 -15.26 18.99 -25.67
N ALA A 154 -15.77 17.78 -25.54
CA ALA A 154 -17.11 17.41 -25.93
C ALA A 154 -18.16 18.02 -24.98
N PRO A 155 -19.33 18.48 -25.50
CA PRO A 155 -20.36 19.16 -24.68
C PRO A 155 -20.94 18.25 -23.57
N GLU A 156 -20.84 16.91 -23.72
CA GLU A 156 -21.29 15.93 -22.74
C GLU A 156 -20.27 15.66 -21.58
N ALA A 157 -19.07 16.24 -21.62
CA ALA A 157 -18.03 15.95 -20.62
C ALA A 157 -18.50 16.18 -19.17
N ASP A 158 -19.22 17.28 -18.90
CA ASP A 158 -19.74 17.58 -17.56
C ASP A 158 -20.82 16.57 -17.10
N SER A 159 -21.62 16.03 -18.01
CA SER A 159 -22.62 15.01 -17.67
C SER A 159 -21.97 13.66 -17.39
N LEU A 160 -20.95 13.29 -18.16
CA LEU A 160 -20.16 12.08 -17.96
C LEU A 160 -19.33 12.14 -16.67
N MET A 161 -18.82 13.30 -16.32
CA MET A 161 -18.17 13.52 -15.02
C MET A 161 -19.14 13.24 -13.86
N ARG A 162 -20.38 13.74 -13.92
CA ARG A 162 -21.38 13.44 -12.89
C ARG A 162 -21.73 11.95 -12.84
N GLU A 163 -21.84 11.30 -14.00
CA GLU A 163 -22.05 9.84 -14.06
C GLU A 163 -20.90 9.09 -13.40
N PHE A 164 -19.65 9.45 -13.71
CA PHE A 164 -18.48 8.87 -13.06
C PHE A 164 -18.54 8.99 -11.53
N TYR A 165 -18.82 10.20 -10.99
CA TYR A 165 -18.94 10.36 -9.53
C TYR A 165 -20.09 9.54 -8.94
N ASN A 166 -21.22 9.38 -9.61
CA ASN A 166 -22.32 8.52 -9.16
C ASN A 166 -21.86 7.04 -9.08
N CYS A 167 -21.08 6.56 -10.06
CA CYS A 167 -20.48 5.22 -10.01
C CYS A 167 -19.51 5.08 -8.85
N VAL A 168 -18.66 6.09 -8.59
CA VAL A 168 -17.75 6.11 -7.45
C VAL A 168 -18.51 6.03 -6.12
N TYR A 169 -19.59 6.77 -5.95
CA TYR A 169 -20.43 6.69 -4.73
C TYR A 169 -21.04 5.29 -4.56
N ALA A 170 -21.61 4.71 -5.63
CA ALA A 170 -22.17 3.36 -5.59
C ALA A 170 -21.11 2.30 -5.26
N PHE A 171 -19.91 2.44 -5.81
CA PHE A 171 -18.78 1.58 -5.47
C PHE A 171 -18.41 1.67 -3.98
N ARG A 172 -18.33 2.89 -3.43
CA ARG A 172 -18.04 3.10 -1.99
C ARG A 172 -19.09 2.44 -1.09
N GLU A 173 -20.38 2.56 -1.44
CA GLU A 173 -21.44 1.88 -0.67
C GLU A 173 -21.28 0.35 -0.71
N THR A 174 -20.95 -0.21 -1.89
CA THR A 174 -20.70 -1.64 -2.03
C THR A 174 -19.47 -2.08 -1.23
N LYS A 175 -18.41 -1.26 -1.23
CA LYS A 175 -17.20 -1.48 -0.44
C LYS A 175 -17.48 -1.50 1.06
N MET A 176 -18.30 -0.58 1.55
CA MET A 176 -18.69 -0.58 2.96
C MET A 176 -19.47 -1.85 3.34
N GLN A 177 -20.35 -2.36 2.46
CA GLN A 177 -21.04 -3.63 2.69
C GLN A 177 -20.06 -4.82 2.70
N GLU A 178 -19.08 -4.83 1.82
CA GLU A 178 -18.03 -5.86 1.81
C GLU A 178 -17.24 -5.88 3.12
N VAL A 179 -16.80 -4.70 3.58
CA VAL A 179 -16.07 -4.54 4.85
C VAL A 179 -16.89 -5.08 6.02
N GLU A 180 -18.18 -4.75 6.10
CA GLU A 180 -19.06 -5.21 7.18
C GLU A 180 -19.30 -6.74 7.13
N HIS A 181 -19.52 -7.30 5.94
CA HIS A 181 -19.65 -8.76 5.78
C HIS A 181 -18.37 -9.49 6.17
N MET A 182 -17.20 -8.98 5.74
CA MET A 182 -15.91 -9.56 6.10
C MET A 182 -15.66 -9.48 7.61
N ARG A 183 -15.98 -8.34 8.24
CA ARG A 183 -15.87 -8.14 9.69
C ARG A 183 -16.75 -9.15 10.47
N SER A 184 -18.01 -9.30 10.03
CA SER A 184 -18.93 -10.24 10.63
C SER A 184 -18.44 -11.69 10.53
N PHE A 185 -17.92 -12.09 9.36
CA PHE A 185 -17.34 -13.42 9.19
C PHE A 185 -16.10 -13.61 10.07
N MET A 186 -15.17 -12.67 10.05
CA MET A 186 -13.94 -12.71 10.84
C MET A 186 -14.22 -12.90 12.33
N THR A 187 -15.16 -12.13 12.88
CA THR A 187 -15.49 -12.22 14.32
C THR A 187 -16.17 -13.54 14.71
N ALA A 188 -16.85 -14.19 13.77
CA ALA A 188 -17.47 -15.49 13.98
C ALA A 188 -16.46 -16.67 13.87
N HIS A 189 -15.31 -16.48 13.25
CA HIS A 189 -14.38 -17.54 12.87
C HIS A 189 -12.91 -17.20 13.17
N LEU A 190 -12.61 -16.64 14.36
CA LEU A 190 -11.27 -16.18 14.74
C LEU A 190 -10.16 -17.25 14.66
N ASP A 191 -10.54 -18.53 14.64
CA ASP A 191 -9.62 -19.67 14.55
C ASP A 191 -9.28 -20.09 13.12
N TYR A 192 -9.93 -19.51 12.10
CA TYR A 192 -9.64 -19.82 10.70
C TYR A 192 -8.32 -19.23 10.22
N ALA A 193 -7.60 -20.00 9.40
CA ALA A 193 -6.29 -19.60 8.88
C ALA A 193 -6.33 -18.39 7.94
N ILE A 194 -7.49 -18.09 7.32
CA ILE A 194 -7.69 -16.92 6.45
C ILE A 194 -7.96 -15.62 7.22
N VAL A 195 -8.33 -15.71 8.50
CA VAL A 195 -8.75 -14.54 9.30
C VAL A 195 -7.67 -13.47 9.47
N PRO A 196 -6.38 -13.78 9.63
CA PRO A 196 -5.36 -12.74 9.66
C PRO A 196 -5.34 -11.86 8.41
N TYR A 197 -5.58 -12.43 7.21
CA TYR A 197 -5.73 -11.62 5.99
C TYR A 197 -6.96 -10.69 6.06
N MET A 198 -8.08 -11.16 6.60
CA MET A 198 -9.27 -10.33 6.77
C MET A 198 -8.97 -9.13 7.67
N LEU A 199 -8.23 -9.35 8.74
CA LEU A 199 -7.80 -8.28 9.64
C LEU A 199 -6.85 -7.28 8.95
N TYR A 200 -5.89 -7.78 8.14
CA TYR A 200 -5.08 -6.95 7.26
C TYR A 200 -5.95 -6.07 6.35
N TYR A 201 -6.92 -6.69 5.67
CA TYR A 201 -7.81 -6.00 4.73
C TYR A 201 -8.68 -4.95 5.42
N LEU A 202 -9.25 -5.25 6.59
CA LEU A 202 -10.05 -4.31 7.38
C LEU A 202 -9.21 -3.13 7.87
N ALA A 203 -7.98 -3.37 8.35
CA ALA A 203 -7.06 -2.32 8.75
C ALA A 203 -6.60 -1.44 7.56
N PHE A 204 -6.50 -2.04 6.35
CA PHE A 204 -6.19 -1.32 5.12
C PHE A 204 -7.32 -0.40 4.65
N ASN A 205 -8.58 -0.83 4.81
CA ASN A 205 -9.76 -0.13 4.31
C ASN A 205 -10.50 0.67 5.40
N ASP A 206 -9.84 1.00 6.51
CA ASP A 206 -10.43 1.71 7.65
C ASP A 206 -11.72 1.04 8.21
N GLY A 207 -11.83 -0.27 8.01
CA GLY A 207 -12.95 -1.09 8.49
C GLY A 207 -12.89 -1.41 9.98
N VAL A 208 -11.76 -1.13 10.64
CA VAL A 208 -11.54 -1.24 12.08
C VAL A 208 -10.64 -0.09 12.54
N SER A 209 -10.87 0.41 13.76
CA SER A 209 -9.92 1.33 14.38
C SER A 209 -8.62 0.61 14.76
N ASN A 210 -7.55 1.35 14.95
CA ASN A 210 -6.26 0.77 15.30
C ASN A 210 -6.30 0.00 16.63
N ASP A 211 -6.94 0.55 17.65
CA ASP A 211 -7.11 -0.11 18.97
C ASP A 211 -7.92 -1.40 18.83
N GLU A 212 -8.98 -1.39 18.03
CA GLU A 212 -9.80 -2.55 17.74
C GLU A 212 -9.00 -3.61 16.96
N ALA A 213 -8.21 -3.21 15.98
CA ALA A 213 -7.35 -4.12 15.21
C ALA A 213 -6.34 -4.84 16.11
N HIS A 214 -5.68 -4.12 17.03
CA HIS A 214 -4.79 -4.71 18.03
C HIS A 214 -5.53 -5.68 18.96
N ALA A 215 -6.73 -5.30 19.42
CA ALA A 215 -7.55 -6.15 20.29
C ALA A 215 -7.97 -7.44 19.58
N LEU A 216 -8.40 -7.37 18.31
CA LEU A 216 -8.76 -8.53 17.49
C LEU A 216 -7.55 -9.41 17.19
N TYR A 217 -6.41 -8.82 16.82
CA TYR A 217 -5.18 -9.57 16.59
C TYR A 217 -4.73 -10.36 17.83
N SER A 218 -4.87 -9.78 19.02
CA SER A 218 -4.51 -10.45 20.27
C SER A 218 -5.36 -11.70 20.56
N GLN A 219 -6.59 -11.76 20.02
CA GLN A 219 -7.52 -12.88 20.16
C GLN A 219 -7.25 -14.02 19.17
N LEU A 220 -6.47 -13.77 18.10
CA LEU A 220 -6.11 -14.81 17.14
C LEU A 220 -5.29 -15.92 17.81
N PRO A 221 -5.46 -17.19 17.41
CA PRO A 221 -4.59 -18.28 17.84
C PRO A 221 -3.11 -17.95 17.61
N GLN A 222 -2.24 -18.45 18.48
CA GLN A 222 -0.81 -18.21 18.35
C GLN A 222 -0.27 -18.66 16.98
N VAL A 223 -0.73 -19.78 16.46
CA VAL A 223 -0.31 -20.30 15.14
C VAL A 223 -0.70 -19.33 14.03
N SER A 224 -1.89 -18.72 14.09
CA SER A 224 -2.36 -17.72 13.11
C SER A 224 -1.55 -16.44 13.19
N ARG A 225 -1.20 -15.96 14.40
CA ARG A 225 -0.34 -14.79 14.58
C ARG A 225 1.10 -15.00 14.08
N GLN A 226 1.61 -16.24 14.13
CA GLN A 226 2.95 -16.60 13.68
C GLN A 226 3.01 -16.94 12.19
N SER A 227 1.87 -17.15 11.52
CA SER A 227 1.82 -17.38 10.07
C SER A 227 2.24 -16.13 9.28
N ALA A 228 2.55 -16.30 8.00
CA ALA A 228 2.85 -15.17 7.11
C ALA A 228 1.70 -14.16 7.08
N LEU A 229 0.44 -14.61 6.97
CA LEU A 229 -0.73 -13.74 7.01
C LEU A 229 -0.88 -12.99 8.35
N GLY A 230 -0.55 -13.63 9.47
CA GLY A 230 -0.56 -12.99 10.79
C GLY A 230 0.49 -11.90 10.92
N GLN A 231 1.70 -12.14 10.42
CA GLN A 231 2.77 -11.13 10.40
C GLN A 231 2.43 -9.98 9.45
N LEU A 232 1.82 -10.28 8.29
CA LEU A 232 1.32 -9.27 7.35
C LEU A 232 0.26 -8.37 8.01
N ALA A 233 -0.69 -8.96 8.72
CA ALA A 233 -1.74 -8.24 9.45
C ALA A 233 -1.14 -7.31 10.52
N MET A 234 -0.20 -7.80 11.34
CA MET A 234 0.44 -6.97 12.37
C MET A 234 1.23 -5.81 11.74
N GLN A 235 2.00 -6.06 10.69
CA GLN A 235 2.72 -5.00 9.99
C GLN A 235 1.75 -3.93 9.47
N ARG A 236 0.60 -4.33 8.93
CA ARG A 236 -0.43 -3.39 8.48
C ARG A 236 -1.02 -2.57 9.63
N ILE A 237 -1.33 -3.21 10.75
CA ILE A 237 -1.86 -2.55 11.96
C ILE A 237 -0.87 -1.51 12.48
N GLU A 238 0.42 -1.85 12.57
CA GLU A 238 1.48 -0.94 13.00
C GLU A 238 1.61 0.26 12.04
N LEU A 239 1.54 0.01 10.74
CA LEU A 239 1.58 1.07 9.72
C LEU A 239 0.33 1.97 9.80
N SER A 240 -0.84 1.42 10.07
CA SER A 240 -2.07 2.20 10.29
C SER A 240 -2.02 3.03 11.57
N ALA A 241 -1.43 2.48 12.65
CA ALA A 241 -1.18 3.22 13.90
C ALA A 241 -0.28 4.44 13.70
N SER A 242 0.65 4.31 12.77
CA SER A 242 1.60 5.37 12.45
C SER A 242 1.09 6.31 11.33
N LYS A 243 -0.17 6.20 10.90
CA LYS A 243 -0.83 7.25 10.12
C LYS A 243 -0.90 8.51 11.00
N VAL A 244 0.00 9.40 10.74
CA VAL A 244 0.03 10.72 11.37
C VAL A 244 -0.50 11.66 10.31
N GLY A 245 -1.63 12.28 10.60
CA GLY A 245 -2.17 13.29 9.69
C GLY A 245 -1.18 14.43 9.52
N GLY A 246 -1.20 15.10 8.37
CA GLY A 246 -0.41 16.31 8.15
C GLY A 246 -1.20 17.57 8.49
N PHE A 247 -2.07 17.54 9.51
CA PHE A 247 -2.96 18.63 9.88
C PHE A 247 -2.54 19.26 11.23
N GLU A 248 -2.94 20.50 11.45
CA GLU A 248 -2.62 21.25 12.67
C GLU A 248 -2.97 20.48 13.94
N GLY A 249 -2.00 20.35 14.84
CA GLY A 249 -2.09 19.60 16.10
C GLY A 249 -1.71 18.13 16.01
N ASP A 250 -1.51 17.60 14.81
CA ASP A 250 -1.04 16.21 14.64
C ASP A 250 0.45 16.09 15.00
N LYS A 251 0.84 14.93 15.52
CA LYS A 251 2.25 14.55 15.58
C LYS A 251 2.74 14.18 14.17
N SER A 252 3.93 14.65 13.82
CA SER A 252 4.52 14.35 12.50
C SER A 252 5.09 12.94 12.44
N PHE A 253 5.11 12.39 11.23
CA PHE A 253 5.79 11.13 10.92
C PHE A 253 7.30 11.34 10.79
N ASP A 254 8.09 10.70 11.65
CA ASP A 254 9.55 10.74 11.54
C ASP A 254 10.03 9.78 10.45
N PHE A 255 10.46 10.32 9.35
CA PHE A 255 10.98 9.55 8.23
C PHE A 255 12.51 9.61 8.15
N GLU A 256 13.08 8.63 7.46
CA GLU A 256 14.49 8.56 7.16
C GLU A 256 14.68 8.20 5.68
N ARG A 257 15.48 8.99 4.96
CA ARG A 257 15.75 8.84 3.53
C ARG A 257 17.20 9.17 3.18
N ASN A 258 17.65 8.67 2.04
CA ASN A 258 18.89 9.17 1.46
C ASN A 258 18.63 10.50 0.76
N GLY A 259 19.41 11.51 1.10
CA GLY A 259 19.39 12.80 0.45
C GLY A 259 19.97 12.75 -0.97
N ALA A 260 19.77 13.83 -1.72
CA ALA A 260 20.31 13.98 -3.08
C ALA A 260 21.84 13.91 -3.13
N ASP A 261 22.51 14.26 -2.03
CA ASP A 261 23.96 14.18 -1.82
C ASP A 261 24.43 12.80 -1.31
N GLY A 262 23.51 11.85 -1.14
CA GLY A 262 23.77 10.52 -0.61
C GLY A 262 23.92 10.43 0.91
N GLN A 263 23.77 11.56 1.63
CA GLN A 263 23.77 11.54 3.09
C GLN A 263 22.38 11.13 3.61
N ARG A 264 22.39 10.45 4.77
CA ARG A 264 21.16 10.07 5.44
C ARG A 264 20.48 11.30 6.06
N VAL A 265 19.21 11.46 5.78
CA VAL A 265 18.35 12.52 6.31
C VAL A 265 17.26 11.88 7.16
N ARG A 266 17.30 12.12 8.48
CA ARG A 266 16.22 11.78 9.40
C ARG A 266 15.49 13.06 9.79
N MET A 267 14.18 13.13 9.57
CA MET A 267 13.38 14.34 9.74
C MET A 267 13.55 14.96 11.13
N SER A 268 13.44 14.15 12.20
CA SER A 268 13.55 14.62 13.59
C SER A 268 14.92 15.22 13.95
N GLU A 269 16.00 14.83 13.26
CA GLU A 269 17.34 15.40 13.45
C GLU A 269 17.49 16.80 12.85
N HIS A 270 16.55 17.20 11.98
CA HIS A 270 16.53 18.52 11.34
C HIS A 270 15.56 19.49 11.99
N VAL A 271 14.83 19.08 13.03
CA VAL A 271 13.96 19.98 13.79
C VAL A 271 14.80 20.79 14.78
N PRO A 272 14.91 22.11 14.63
CA PRO A 272 15.75 22.92 15.50
C PRO A 272 15.09 23.05 16.88
N LYS A 273 15.87 22.97 17.94
CA LYS A 273 15.37 23.17 19.31
C LYS A 273 14.86 24.60 19.50
N GLY A 274 13.60 24.73 19.88
CA GLY A 274 12.93 26.02 20.02
C GLY A 274 12.68 26.74 18.69
N GLY A 275 12.70 26.00 17.57
CA GLY A 275 12.50 26.49 16.22
C GLY A 275 11.48 25.69 15.44
N TYR A 276 11.60 25.75 14.11
CA TYR A 276 10.61 25.18 13.20
C TYR A 276 11.29 24.43 12.04
N LEU A 277 10.63 23.35 11.57
CA LEU A 277 10.99 22.66 10.35
C LEU A 277 9.86 22.80 9.32
N LEU A 278 10.18 23.31 8.13
CA LEU A 278 9.28 23.34 6.99
C LEU A 278 9.52 22.12 6.09
N LEU A 279 8.50 21.32 5.87
CA LEU A 279 8.49 20.29 4.83
C LEU A 279 7.89 20.90 3.57
N ASP A 280 8.69 20.97 2.49
CA ASP A 280 8.33 21.51 1.19
C ASP A 280 8.11 20.35 0.20
N PHE A 281 6.84 20.02 -0.08
CA PHE A 281 6.45 18.97 -1.00
C PHE A 281 6.36 19.51 -2.43
N TRP A 282 7.24 19.04 -3.30
CA TRP A 282 7.42 19.53 -4.65
C TRP A 282 7.72 18.43 -5.67
N ALA A 283 7.91 18.79 -6.95
CA ALA A 283 8.51 17.92 -7.97
C ALA A 283 9.15 18.78 -9.09
N SER A 284 10.09 18.20 -9.83
CA SER A 284 10.79 18.91 -10.92
C SER A 284 9.87 19.29 -12.09
N TRP A 285 8.76 18.58 -12.26
CA TRP A 285 7.73 18.84 -13.27
C TRP A 285 6.57 19.73 -12.77
N CYS A 286 6.57 20.12 -11.50
CA CYS A 286 5.50 20.90 -10.88
C CYS A 286 5.74 22.40 -11.12
N ALA A 287 5.13 22.97 -12.16
CA ALA A 287 5.29 24.39 -12.49
C ALA A 287 4.90 25.34 -11.35
N PRO A 288 3.76 25.18 -10.64
CA PRO A 288 3.43 26.02 -9.49
C PRO A 288 4.47 25.93 -8.36
N CYS A 289 5.03 24.73 -8.10
CA CYS A 289 6.08 24.56 -7.09
C CYS A 289 7.31 25.42 -7.46
N ILE A 290 7.73 25.37 -8.73
CA ILE A 290 8.88 26.11 -9.24
C ILE A 290 8.69 27.63 -9.10
N GLU A 291 7.48 28.15 -9.32
CA GLU A 291 7.15 29.57 -9.16
C GLU A 291 7.28 30.03 -7.71
N GLU A 292 7.02 29.17 -6.72
CA GLU A 292 7.08 29.49 -5.29
C GLU A 292 8.47 29.29 -4.65
N MET A 293 9.36 28.51 -5.27
CA MET A 293 10.72 28.24 -4.77
C MET A 293 11.56 29.48 -4.43
N PRO A 294 11.51 30.60 -5.18
CA PRO A 294 12.26 31.80 -4.81
C PRO A 294 11.85 32.35 -3.44
N ALA A 295 10.56 32.33 -3.10
CA ALA A 295 10.06 32.80 -1.80
C ALA A 295 10.51 31.87 -0.66
N VAL A 296 10.44 30.56 -0.86
CA VAL A 296 10.89 29.54 0.10
C VAL A 296 12.40 29.69 0.39
N ARG A 297 13.22 29.89 -0.66
CA ARG A 297 14.66 30.10 -0.51
C ARG A 297 14.99 31.40 0.24
N GLN A 298 14.26 32.50 -0.04
CA GLN A 298 14.44 33.76 0.68
C GLN A 298 14.08 33.61 2.15
N LEU A 299 13.04 32.86 2.46
CA LEU A 299 12.66 32.56 3.84
C LEU A 299 13.79 31.79 4.55
N TYR A 300 14.33 30.75 3.92
CA TYR A 300 15.46 29.99 4.46
C TYR A 300 16.68 30.87 4.72
N ASP A 301 17.08 31.66 3.72
CA ASP A 301 18.24 32.57 3.82
C ASP A 301 18.07 33.58 4.96
N LYS A 302 16.83 34.01 5.27
CA LYS A 302 16.53 34.99 6.30
C LYS A 302 16.47 34.42 7.73
N TYR A 303 15.99 33.15 7.88
CA TYR A 303 15.66 32.60 9.18
C TYR A 303 16.40 31.30 9.54
N SER A 304 17.25 30.74 8.69
CA SER A 304 17.99 29.52 9.00
C SER A 304 18.87 29.67 10.26
N ASP A 305 19.56 30.81 10.41
CA ASP A 305 20.34 31.11 11.62
C ASP A 305 19.48 31.46 12.86
N ARG A 306 18.16 31.59 12.68
CA ARG A 306 17.19 31.91 13.71
C ARG A 306 16.27 30.74 14.11
N GLY A 307 16.58 29.56 13.61
CA GLY A 307 15.87 28.34 13.97
C GLY A 307 14.80 27.90 12.97
N LEU A 308 14.93 28.24 11.66
CA LEU A 308 14.14 27.65 10.59
C LEU A 308 14.98 26.66 9.82
N ASN A 309 14.59 25.39 9.79
CA ASN A 309 15.10 24.44 8.82
C ASN A 309 14.06 24.12 7.76
N ILE A 310 14.52 23.60 6.61
CA ILE A 310 13.68 23.12 5.52
C ILE A 310 14.15 21.73 5.11
N ILE A 311 13.23 20.86 4.75
CA ILE A 311 13.47 19.63 4.00
C ILE A 311 12.57 19.66 2.77
N GLY A 312 13.17 19.59 1.57
CA GLY A 312 12.40 19.38 0.34
C GLY A 312 12.08 17.90 0.17
N VAL A 313 10.80 17.60 0.00
CA VAL A 313 10.27 16.24 -0.20
C VAL A 313 9.73 16.16 -1.62
N SER A 314 10.45 15.49 -2.51
CA SER A 314 10.07 15.43 -3.93
C SER A 314 9.22 14.21 -4.25
N SER A 315 8.18 14.43 -5.06
CA SER A 315 7.34 13.38 -5.65
C SER A 315 7.85 12.91 -7.03
N ASP A 316 9.10 13.25 -7.40
CA ASP A 316 9.71 12.75 -8.63
C ASP A 316 9.93 11.22 -8.56
N GLU A 317 9.62 10.53 -9.65
CA GLU A 317 9.94 9.11 -9.84
C GLU A 317 11.33 8.93 -10.52
N ASP A 318 11.73 9.92 -11.34
CA ASP A 318 13.05 9.95 -12.01
C ASP A 318 14.08 10.69 -11.15
N VAL A 319 15.02 9.93 -10.61
CA VAL A 319 16.12 10.43 -9.75
C VAL A 319 16.98 11.48 -10.46
N GLU A 320 17.24 11.33 -11.76
CA GLU A 320 18.06 12.26 -12.51
C GLU A 320 17.30 13.58 -12.79
N ALA A 321 16.00 13.51 -13.10
CA ALA A 321 15.14 14.69 -13.21
C ALA A 321 15.07 15.46 -11.89
N TRP A 322 14.91 14.75 -10.76
CA TRP A 322 14.94 15.32 -9.42
C TRP A 322 16.26 16.06 -9.13
N LYS A 323 17.41 15.42 -9.30
CA LYS A 323 18.72 16.02 -9.06
C LYS A 323 18.95 17.25 -9.93
N LYS A 324 18.56 17.16 -11.20
CA LYS A 324 18.62 18.30 -12.13
C LYS A 324 17.73 19.46 -11.68
N GLY A 325 16.52 19.17 -11.17
CA GLY A 325 15.62 20.18 -10.60
C GLY A 325 16.22 20.88 -9.39
N ILE A 326 16.87 20.13 -8.48
CA ILE A 326 17.58 20.69 -7.32
C ILE A 326 18.67 21.68 -7.77
N GLU A 327 19.48 21.30 -8.75
CA GLU A 327 20.56 22.16 -9.27
C GLU A 327 20.00 23.39 -9.97
N GLN A 328 19.04 23.22 -10.89
CA GLN A 328 18.44 24.30 -11.68
C GLN A 328 17.76 25.36 -10.81
N HIS A 329 17.12 24.95 -9.74
CA HIS A 329 16.36 25.84 -8.86
C HIS A 329 17.10 26.22 -7.58
N GLY A 330 18.38 25.81 -7.41
CA GLY A 330 19.23 26.18 -6.28
C GLY A 330 18.73 25.67 -4.92
N LEU A 331 18.16 24.45 -4.88
CA LEU A 331 17.57 23.84 -3.69
C LEU A 331 18.58 23.07 -2.84
N ALA A 332 19.84 22.93 -3.26
CA ALA A 332 20.89 22.25 -2.49
C ALA A 332 21.30 22.94 -1.18
N ARG A 333 20.61 24.02 -0.78
CA ARG A 333 20.84 24.79 0.45
C ARG A 333 20.33 24.09 1.70
N TYR A 334 19.37 23.19 1.54
CA TYR A 334 18.74 22.39 2.59
C TYR A 334 18.53 20.97 2.08
N PRO A 335 18.39 19.99 2.97
CA PRO A 335 18.21 18.59 2.58
C PRO A 335 17.08 18.39 1.58
N GLN A 336 17.35 17.55 0.58
CA GLN A 336 16.38 17.16 -0.44
C GLN A 336 16.24 15.65 -0.41
N VAL A 337 15.03 15.14 -0.27
CA VAL A 337 14.72 13.71 -0.25
C VAL A 337 13.63 13.37 -1.26
N LEU A 338 13.61 12.13 -1.72
CA LEU A 338 12.47 11.59 -2.45
C LEU A 338 11.39 11.14 -1.46
N SER A 339 10.14 11.45 -1.75
CA SER A 339 8.98 10.97 -1.00
C SER A 339 8.94 9.44 -1.01
N ARG A 340 9.20 8.84 -2.17
CA ARG A 340 9.27 7.38 -2.39
C ARG A 340 10.71 6.96 -2.70
N GLU A 341 11.18 5.90 -2.06
CA GLU A 341 12.49 5.32 -2.38
C GLU A 341 12.47 4.65 -3.77
N PRO A 342 13.48 4.87 -4.63
CA PRO A 342 13.53 4.26 -5.97
C PRO A 342 13.49 2.72 -5.99
N LEU A 343 13.98 2.07 -4.91
CA LEU A 343 13.95 0.62 -4.74
C LEU A 343 12.65 0.12 -4.12
N ALA A 344 11.72 1.02 -3.78
CA ALA A 344 10.49 0.66 -3.09
C ALA A 344 9.49 -0.10 -3.97
N GLU A 345 9.64 -0.15 -5.30
CA GLU A 345 8.76 -0.92 -6.19
C GLU A 345 8.75 -2.42 -5.87
N GLU A 346 9.85 -2.95 -5.30
CA GLU A 346 9.94 -4.33 -4.86
C GLU A 346 9.37 -4.57 -3.44
N LEU A 347 9.11 -3.51 -2.67
CA LEU A 347 8.56 -3.62 -1.32
C LEU A 347 7.04 -3.69 -1.36
N PHE A 348 6.46 -4.62 -0.61
CA PHE A 348 5.00 -4.79 -0.58
C PHE A 348 4.28 -3.58 0.04
N PHE A 349 4.88 -2.96 1.04
CA PHE A 349 4.37 -1.76 1.71
C PHE A 349 5.04 -0.46 1.21
N ALA A 350 5.44 -0.40 -0.05
CA ALA A 350 6.12 0.77 -0.61
C ALA A 350 5.31 2.05 -0.48
N GLU A 351 3.99 1.99 -0.74
CA GLU A 351 3.09 3.14 -0.68
C GLU A 351 2.93 3.67 0.75
N GLU A 352 2.95 2.79 1.75
CA GLU A 352 2.86 3.17 3.16
C GLU A 352 4.15 3.77 3.71
N THR A 353 5.25 3.62 2.98
CA THR A 353 6.53 4.30 3.29
C THR A 353 6.66 5.63 2.58
N ASP A 354 5.81 5.93 1.60
CA ASP A 354 5.79 7.20 0.88
C ASP A 354 5.48 8.36 1.84
N ILE A 355 6.38 9.32 1.93
CA ILE A 355 6.25 10.47 2.85
C ILE A 355 5.00 11.28 2.54
N ALA A 356 4.72 11.55 1.26
CA ALA A 356 3.55 12.32 0.84
C ALA A 356 2.25 11.61 1.27
N THR A 357 2.16 10.28 1.07
CA THR A 357 1.03 9.47 1.53
C THR A 357 0.86 9.54 3.04
N ARG A 358 1.96 9.49 3.79
CA ARG A 358 1.95 9.52 5.27
C ARG A 358 1.48 10.87 5.82
N TYR A 359 1.79 11.97 5.13
CA TYR A 359 1.34 13.31 5.47
C TYR A 359 0.03 13.71 4.77
N GLU A 360 -0.66 12.76 4.14
CA GLU A 360 -1.91 13.00 3.37
C GLU A 360 -1.77 14.12 2.33
N VAL A 361 -0.61 14.21 1.69
CA VAL A 361 -0.37 15.16 0.61
C VAL A 361 -0.91 14.59 -0.69
N THR A 362 -2.08 15.07 -1.10
CA THR A 362 -2.80 14.64 -2.31
C THR A 362 -2.51 15.49 -3.53
N SER A 363 -1.89 16.66 -3.34
CA SER A 363 -1.49 17.59 -4.40
C SER A 363 -0.29 18.41 -3.98
N ILE A 364 0.53 18.83 -4.95
CA ILE A 364 1.67 19.72 -4.78
C ILE A 364 1.48 21.00 -5.60
N PRO A 365 2.04 22.15 -5.12
CA PRO A 365 2.83 22.32 -3.90
C PRO A 365 2.02 22.05 -2.63
N CYS A 366 2.72 21.63 -1.57
CA CYS A 366 2.16 21.54 -0.22
C CYS A 366 3.28 21.84 0.79
N PHE A 367 2.96 22.63 1.79
CA PHE A 367 3.91 23.05 2.83
C PHE A 367 3.37 22.67 4.19
N ILE A 368 4.20 22.01 5.02
CA ILE A 368 3.83 21.60 6.37
C ILE A 368 4.89 22.12 7.35
N LEU A 369 4.49 22.95 8.30
CA LEU A 369 5.37 23.52 9.30
C LEU A 369 5.26 22.74 10.61
N LEU A 370 6.39 22.30 11.14
CA LEU A 370 6.51 21.56 12.39
C LEU A 370 7.19 22.42 13.46
N ASN A 371 6.75 22.30 14.72
CA ASN A 371 7.45 22.85 15.88
C ASN A 371 8.56 21.93 16.39
N ASP A 372 9.26 22.31 17.44
CA ASP A 372 10.36 21.55 18.04
C ASP A 372 9.92 20.28 18.79
N GLU A 373 8.63 20.08 19.00
CA GLU A 373 8.04 18.83 19.48
C GLU A 373 7.57 17.90 18.35
N CYS A 374 7.90 18.23 17.09
CA CYS A 374 7.46 17.54 15.87
C CYS A 374 5.92 17.53 15.73
N GLU A 375 5.23 18.58 16.13
CA GLU A 375 3.79 18.76 15.89
C GLU A 375 3.57 19.68 14.70
N VAL A 376 2.52 19.41 13.92
CA VAL A 376 2.11 20.25 12.80
C VAL A 376 1.54 21.57 13.34
N VAL A 377 2.18 22.66 13.03
CA VAL A 377 1.75 24.01 13.39
C VAL A 377 0.83 24.60 12.34
N ALA A 378 1.13 24.33 11.06
CA ALA A 378 0.34 24.84 9.95
C ALA A 378 0.58 24.02 8.67
N ARG A 379 -0.38 24.11 7.76
CA ARG A 379 -0.34 23.46 6.43
C ARG A 379 -0.92 24.36 5.36
N TRP A 380 -0.25 24.45 4.21
CA TRP A 380 -0.67 25.29 3.09
C TRP A 380 -0.48 24.56 1.75
N GLN A 381 -1.32 24.91 0.77
CA GLN A 381 -1.18 24.47 -0.63
C GLN A 381 -0.39 25.47 -1.49
N HIS A 382 -0.23 26.72 -1.02
CA HIS A 382 0.49 27.78 -1.71
C HIS A 382 1.31 28.59 -0.72
N PHE A 383 2.47 29.07 -1.20
CA PHE A 383 3.36 29.92 -0.41
C PHE A 383 3.15 31.39 -0.79
N ASP A 384 1.98 31.92 -0.47
CA ASP A 384 1.59 33.30 -0.76
C ASP A 384 2.09 34.30 0.29
N GLU A 385 1.73 35.58 0.10
CA GLU A 385 2.13 36.65 1.03
C GLU A 385 1.55 36.45 2.45
N GLN A 386 0.40 35.80 2.60
CA GLN A 386 -0.20 35.52 3.91
C GLN A 386 0.57 34.43 4.65
N THR A 387 0.91 33.37 3.94
CA THR A 387 1.76 32.27 4.44
C THR A 387 3.13 32.80 4.86
N LEU A 388 3.75 33.63 4.03
CA LEU A 388 5.04 34.25 4.34
C LEU A 388 4.96 35.09 5.63
N LYS A 389 3.96 35.99 5.77
CA LYS A 389 3.75 36.80 6.96
C LYS A 389 3.52 35.96 8.23
N PHE A 390 2.76 34.86 8.10
CA PHE A 390 2.55 33.95 9.22
C PHE A 390 3.87 33.36 9.70
N VAL A 391 4.66 32.77 8.77
CA VAL A 391 5.94 32.17 9.15
C VAL A 391 6.90 33.21 9.70
N GLU A 392 6.98 34.42 9.12
CA GLU A 392 7.82 35.50 9.62
C GLU A 392 7.45 35.92 11.06
N SER A 393 6.15 35.94 11.38
CA SER A 393 5.67 36.32 12.73
C SER A 393 6.10 35.35 13.84
N LEU A 394 6.50 34.12 13.49
CA LEU A 394 7.00 33.13 14.46
C LEU A 394 8.44 33.44 14.91
N PHE A 395 9.13 34.33 14.21
CA PHE A 395 10.51 34.73 14.49
C PHE A 395 10.66 36.16 14.98
N GLU A 396 9.55 36.92 15.15
CA GLU A 396 9.53 38.24 15.74
C GLU A 396 9.47 38.15 17.28
#